data_52336e2ee87a6e85d6bc3a10408b933c
#
_entry.id   52336e2ee87a6e85d6bc3a10408b933c
#
_cell.length_a   1.000
_cell.length_b   1.000
_cell.length_c   1.000
_cell.angle_alpha   90.00
_cell.angle_beta   90.00
_cell.angle_gamma   90.00
#
_symmetry.space_group_name_H-M   'P 1'
#
loop_
_entity.id
_entity.type
_entity.pdbx_description
1 polymer ?
#
loop_
_entity_poly.entity_id
_entity_poly.type
_entity_poly.pdbx_seq_one_letter_code
_entity_poly.pdbx_strand_id
1 'polypeptide(L)'
;MKEKLNIGVIGQGGRGFGLLKEIILPREDINVLAVCDLYEDRREASAKAVKEAKGNDPLCTADYHEVLAMKEIDAVVVPTSWADHLCIAIDAMKAGKYVATEVGGAYSIDECWELVRTHEETGVPCMMLENCCYGRDELMVLNMVKKGLFGDIVHCQGGYRHDLRSEVAFGRENRHYRLVNYLNRNCENYPTHELGPIAKVLNINRGNRMVTLNSVSSKAVGLHDFLMREKGPDYDLTSVEWTQGDVVTTIIKCAHGETIVLTLDTTLPRWYTRGFHVQGTRGIYEMDNGSVFLENEHEDHFAWKEHWGNAEEYYEKYDHPIWKQYLSEGVTGGHDGIDWLVFSAFFDAVKRGVQTPIDVYDMASWMSITPLSGQSIAMGGAPVAIPDFTNGRWINREPIVEGHYCLDKVCE
;
A
#
# COMPACT_ATOMS: atom_id res chain seq x y z
N MET A 1 9.57 -5.28 26.29
CA MET A 1 9.22 -5.80 24.95
C MET A 1 8.38 -7.06 25.17
N LYS A 2 7.21 -7.19 24.54
CA LYS A 2 6.44 -8.45 24.58
C LYS A 2 7.14 -9.50 23.71
N GLU A 3 7.27 -10.71 24.20
CA GLU A 3 7.83 -11.82 23.43
C GLU A 3 6.82 -12.36 22.40
N LYS A 4 5.55 -12.46 22.81
CA LYS A 4 4.44 -12.92 21.96
C LYS A 4 3.32 -11.89 21.92
N LEU A 5 2.69 -11.76 20.74
CA LEU A 5 1.53 -10.91 20.53
C LEU A 5 0.27 -11.76 20.34
N ASN A 6 -0.83 -11.28 20.88
CA ASN A 6 -2.16 -11.77 20.61
C ASN A 6 -2.85 -10.87 19.61
N ILE A 7 -3.32 -11.41 18.50
CA ILE A 7 -3.95 -10.61 17.44
C ILE A 7 -5.34 -11.13 17.06
N GLY A 8 -6.14 -10.22 16.51
CA GLY A 8 -7.34 -10.53 15.75
C GLY A 8 -7.14 -10.24 14.26
N VAL A 9 -7.75 -11.03 13.39
CA VAL A 9 -7.74 -10.80 11.95
C VAL A 9 -9.17 -10.58 11.46
N ILE A 10 -9.43 -9.39 10.92
CA ILE A 10 -10.76 -8.92 10.51
C ILE A 10 -10.80 -8.79 8.99
N GLY A 11 -11.55 -9.68 8.32
CA GLY A 11 -11.59 -9.84 6.87
C GLY A 11 -10.83 -11.09 6.41
N GLN A 12 -11.57 -12.09 5.93
CA GLN A 12 -11.03 -13.39 5.52
C GLN A 12 -11.33 -13.68 4.03
N GLY A 13 -11.33 -12.61 3.21
CA GLY A 13 -11.34 -12.75 1.76
C GLY A 13 -10.07 -13.42 1.24
N GLY A 14 -9.93 -13.54 -0.09
CA GLY A 14 -8.75 -14.20 -0.69
C GLY A 14 -7.43 -13.66 -0.15
N ARG A 15 -7.27 -12.33 -0.10
CA ARG A 15 -6.05 -11.68 0.45
C ARG A 15 -5.90 -11.95 1.96
N GLY A 16 -6.96 -11.72 2.75
CA GLY A 16 -6.89 -11.90 4.21
C GLY A 16 -6.57 -13.34 4.61
N PHE A 17 -7.20 -14.33 3.95
CA PHE A 17 -6.91 -15.74 4.21
C PHE A 17 -5.48 -16.14 3.79
N GLY A 18 -5.00 -15.60 2.64
CA GLY A 18 -3.61 -15.78 2.21
C GLY A 18 -2.62 -15.24 3.23
N LEU A 19 -2.80 -14.01 3.69
CA LEU A 19 -1.96 -13.39 4.72
C LEU A 19 -2.00 -14.16 6.05
N LEU A 20 -3.18 -14.63 6.46
CA LEU A 20 -3.30 -15.46 7.65
C LEU A 20 -2.43 -16.70 7.53
N LYS A 21 -2.53 -17.45 6.41
CA LYS A 21 -1.83 -18.72 6.22
C LYS A 21 -0.33 -18.59 5.99
N GLU A 22 0.06 -17.64 5.15
CA GLU A 22 1.43 -17.58 4.64
C GLU A 22 2.33 -16.66 5.48
N ILE A 23 1.74 -15.66 6.17
CA ILE A 23 2.51 -14.66 6.89
C ILE A 23 2.31 -14.75 8.41
N ILE A 24 1.06 -14.92 8.88
CA ILE A 24 0.75 -14.83 10.30
C ILE A 24 0.93 -16.17 11.01
N LEU A 25 0.32 -17.23 10.49
CA LEU A 25 0.36 -18.56 11.13
C LEU A 25 1.75 -19.18 11.22
N PRO A 26 2.70 -18.97 10.29
CA PRO A 26 4.05 -19.48 10.44
C PRO A 26 4.87 -18.84 11.56
N ARG A 27 4.46 -17.67 12.09
CA ARG A 27 5.21 -16.94 13.12
C ARG A 27 4.98 -17.55 14.50
N GLU A 28 6.01 -17.99 15.18
CA GLU A 28 5.94 -18.55 16.54
C GLU A 28 5.61 -17.52 17.62
N ASP A 29 5.93 -16.26 17.32
CA ASP A 29 5.75 -15.11 18.22
C ASP A 29 4.37 -14.45 18.11
N ILE A 30 3.46 -15.00 17.30
CA ILE A 30 2.10 -14.50 17.09
C ILE A 30 1.06 -15.56 17.46
N ASN A 31 0.11 -15.21 18.30
CA ASN A 31 -1.09 -15.97 18.60
C ASN A 31 -2.29 -15.30 17.92
N VAL A 32 -3.13 -16.07 17.22
CA VAL A 32 -4.38 -15.59 16.65
C VAL A 32 -5.53 -15.97 17.58
N LEU A 33 -6.13 -14.99 18.25
CA LEU A 33 -7.22 -15.20 19.20
C LEU A 33 -8.60 -15.02 18.59
N ALA A 34 -8.71 -14.31 17.46
CA ALA A 34 -9.98 -14.06 16.79
C ALA A 34 -9.82 -13.97 15.29
N VAL A 35 -10.82 -14.49 14.57
CA VAL A 35 -11.02 -14.32 13.12
C VAL A 35 -12.44 -13.82 12.89
N CYS A 36 -12.56 -12.79 12.05
CA CYS A 36 -13.83 -12.15 11.75
C CYS A 36 -14.03 -12.02 10.23
N ASP A 37 -15.20 -12.40 9.74
CA ASP A 37 -15.66 -12.14 8.36
C ASP A 37 -17.19 -12.22 8.33
N LEU A 38 -17.84 -11.44 7.47
CA LEU A 38 -19.29 -11.50 7.27
C LEU A 38 -19.75 -12.85 6.72
N TYR A 39 -18.92 -13.49 5.89
CA TYR A 39 -19.19 -14.79 5.27
C TYR A 39 -18.78 -15.95 6.18
N GLU A 40 -19.73 -16.80 6.51
CA GLU A 40 -19.54 -17.93 7.43
C GLU A 40 -18.46 -18.90 6.94
N ASP A 41 -18.52 -19.30 5.67
CA ASP A 41 -17.55 -20.20 5.06
C ASP A 41 -16.09 -19.68 5.15
N ARG A 42 -15.89 -18.36 5.05
CA ARG A 42 -14.57 -17.73 5.15
C ARG A 42 -14.03 -17.74 6.59
N ARG A 43 -14.87 -17.32 7.57
CA ARG A 43 -14.43 -17.29 8.97
C ARG A 43 -14.21 -18.69 9.55
N GLU A 44 -15.05 -19.69 9.17
CA GLU A 44 -14.86 -21.08 9.59
C GLU A 44 -13.58 -21.70 9.01
N ALA A 45 -13.31 -21.49 7.72
CA ALA A 45 -12.06 -21.94 7.10
C ALA A 45 -10.82 -21.33 7.80
N SER A 46 -10.91 -20.06 8.20
CA SER A 46 -9.84 -19.36 8.90
C SER A 46 -9.66 -19.87 10.33
N ALA A 47 -10.76 -20.07 11.07
CA ALA A 47 -10.71 -20.64 12.41
C ALA A 47 -10.11 -22.05 12.41
N LYS A 48 -10.48 -22.87 11.42
CA LYS A 48 -9.89 -24.20 11.23
C LYS A 48 -8.38 -24.11 10.98
N ALA A 49 -7.93 -23.21 10.10
CA ALA A 49 -6.50 -23.03 9.81
C ALA A 49 -5.72 -22.58 11.06
N VAL A 50 -6.28 -21.69 11.89
CA VAL A 50 -5.67 -21.30 13.16
C VAL A 50 -5.56 -22.49 14.10
N LYS A 51 -6.62 -23.28 14.26
CA LYS A 51 -6.63 -24.47 15.13
C LYS A 51 -5.57 -25.49 14.70
N GLU A 52 -5.48 -25.75 13.41
CA GLU A 52 -4.49 -26.69 12.85
C GLU A 52 -3.04 -26.22 13.05
N ALA A 53 -2.79 -24.91 12.89
CA ALA A 53 -1.43 -24.36 12.97
C ALA A 53 -0.98 -24.02 14.39
N LYS A 54 -1.90 -23.53 15.25
CA LYS A 54 -1.60 -23.00 16.58
C LYS A 54 -2.13 -23.86 17.74
N GLY A 55 -3.07 -24.74 17.47
CA GLY A 55 -3.67 -25.62 18.48
C GLY A 55 -4.72 -24.97 19.37
N ASN A 56 -5.08 -23.70 19.13
CA ASN A 56 -6.15 -23.01 19.87
C ASN A 56 -7.40 -22.80 19.00
N ASP A 57 -8.55 -22.71 19.65
CA ASP A 57 -9.80 -22.34 19.00
C ASP A 57 -9.97 -20.80 19.09
N PRO A 58 -9.85 -20.04 17.97
CA PRO A 58 -10.05 -18.60 18.00
C PRO A 58 -11.53 -18.25 18.11
N LEU A 59 -11.86 -17.06 18.63
CA LEU A 59 -13.19 -16.49 18.46
C LEU A 59 -13.48 -16.41 16.95
N CYS A 60 -14.60 -16.98 16.52
CA CYS A 60 -15.08 -16.99 15.15
C CYS A 60 -16.38 -16.18 15.07
N THR A 61 -16.33 -14.96 14.58
CA THR A 61 -17.47 -14.03 14.62
C THR A 61 -17.69 -13.27 13.32
N ALA A 62 -18.93 -12.78 13.12
CA ALA A 62 -19.25 -11.84 12.05
C ALA A 62 -19.18 -10.37 12.48
N ASP A 63 -19.06 -10.11 13.77
CA ASP A 63 -19.00 -8.75 14.36
C ASP A 63 -17.59 -8.43 14.84
N TYR A 64 -16.90 -7.51 14.15
CA TYR A 64 -15.55 -7.10 14.54
C TYR A 64 -15.49 -6.39 15.90
N HIS A 65 -16.60 -5.83 16.39
CA HIS A 65 -16.64 -5.22 17.74
C HIS A 65 -16.40 -6.25 18.83
N GLU A 66 -16.83 -7.51 18.63
CA GLU A 66 -16.52 -8.59 19.58
C GLU A 66 -15.00 -8.84 19.63
N VAL A 67 -14.30 -8.74 18.48
CA VAL A 67 -12.83 -8.84 18.43
C VAL A 67 -12.18 -7.68 19.19
N LEU A 68 -12.66 -6.46 18.95
CA LEU A 68 -12.14 -5.26 19.62
C LEU A 68 -12.40 -5.24 21.12
N ALA A 69 -13.48 -5.88 21.59
CA ALA A 69 -13.82 -5.99 23.01
C ALA A 69 -12.90 -6.95 23.79
N MET A 70 -12.17 -7.85 23.12
CA MET A 70 -11.24 -8.78 23.75
C MET A 70 -10.03 -8.04 24.32
N LYS A 71 -9.88 -8.02 25.64
CA LYS A 71 -8.78 -7.31 26.34
C LYS A 71 -7.41 -7.92 26.08
N GLU A 72 -7.38 -9.21 25.79
CA GLU A 72 -6.17 -9.99 25.51
C GLU A 72 -5.52 -9.67 24.17
N ILE A 73 -6.28 -9.09 23.23
CA ILE A 73 -5.79 -8.72 21.89
C ILE A 73 -4.94 -7.44 21.99
N ASP A 74 -3.72 -7.51 21.50
CA ASP A 74 -2.76 -6.40 21.41
C ASP A 74 -2.95 -5.58 20.14
N ALA A 75 -3.23 -6.26 19.04
CA ALA A 75 -3.32 -5.65 17.72
C ALA A 75 -4.35 -6.37 16.83
N VAL A 76 -4.86 -5.65 15.84
CA VAL A 76 -5.72 -6.21 14.79
C VAL A 76 -5.14 -5.97 13.41
N VAL A 77 -5.34 -6.94 12.52
CA VAL A 77 -5.01 -6.86 11.09
C VAL A 77 -6.32 -6.81 10.31
N VAL A 78 -6.47 -5.84 9.41
CA VAL A 78 -7.73 -5.50 8.74
C VAL A 78 -7.61 -5.58 7.22
N PRO A 79 -7.62 -6.78 6.62
CA PRO A 79 -7.66 -6.99 5.17
C PRO A 79 -9.09 -7.10 4.64
N THR A 80 -9.96 -6.17 4.99
CA THR A 80 -11.35 -6.08 4.56
C THR A 80 -11.49 -5.43 3.17
N SER A 81 -12.65 -4.93 2.83
CA SER A 81 -12.87 -4.08 1.66
C SER A 81 -12.34 -2.66 1.91
N TRP A 82 -12.06 -1.90 0.85
CA TRP A 82 -11.60 -0.51 0.98
C TRP A 82 -12.58 0.37 1.77
N ALA A 83 -13.89 0.09 1.65
CA ALA A 83 -14.92 0.85 2.36
C ALA A 83 -14.84 0.70 3.89
N ASP A 84 -14.29 -0.42 4.36
CA ASP A 84 -14.31 -0.75 5.79
C ASP A 84 -12.96 -0.48 6.49
N HIS A 85 -11.89 -0.21 5.74
CA HIS A 85 -10.55 -0.05 6.30
C HIS A 85 -10.51 1.04 7.38
N LEU A 86 -10.98 2.24 7.06
CA LEU A 86 -10.83 3.40 7.95
C LEU A 86 -11.76 3.34 9.14
N CYS A 87 -13.02 2.93 8.97
CA CYS A 87 -13.94 2.84 10.11
C CYS A 87 -13.47 1.80 11.13
N ILE A 88 -13.03 0.62 10.68
CA ILE A 88 -12.51 -0.42 11.58
C ILE A 88 -11.19 0.03 12.25
N ALA A 89 -10.30 0.72 11.51
CA ALA A 89 -9.06 1.26 12.06
C ALA A 89 -9.32 2.29 13.16
N ILE A 90 -10.28 3.19 12.95
CA ILE A 90 -10.71 4.20 13.91
C ILE A 90 -11.26 3.54 15.18
N ASP A 91 -12.15 2.56 15.04
CA ASP A 91 -12.71 1.85 16.17
C ASP A 91 -11.67 1.03 16.94
N ALA A 92 -10.70 0.43 16.22
CA ALA A 92 -9.60 -0.30 16.83
C ALA A 92 -8.70 0.63 17.67
N MET A 93 -8.36 1.81 17.15
CA MET A 93 -7.60 2.81 17.91
C MET A 93 -8.37 3.30 19.14
N LYS A 94 -9.69 3.55 19.04
CA LYS A 94 -10.56 3.91 20.17
C LYS A 94 -10.62 2.79 21.23
N ALA A 95 -10.50 1.52 20.80
CA ALA A 95 -10.41 0.36 21.69
C ALA A 95 -9.00 0.12 22.27
N GLY A 96 -8.02 0.99 21.96
CA GLY A 96 -6.64 0.89 22.44
C GLY A 96 -5.82 -0.22 21.76
N LYS A 97 -6.25 -0.69 20.59
CA LYS A 97 -5.57 -1.75 19.83
C LYS A 97 -4.69 -1.16 18.72
N TYR A 98 -3.42 -1.57 18.66
CA TYR A 98 -2.66 -1.34 17.44
C TYR A 98 -3.42 -1.90 16.25
N VAL A 99 -3.41 -1.19 15.14
CA VAL A 99 -4.11 -1.64 13.93
C VAL A 99 -3.24 -1.56 12.70
N ALA A 100 -3.29 -2.61 11.90
CA ALA A 100 -2.72 -2.61 10.55
C ALA A 100 -3.84 -2.84 9.53
N THR A 101 -3.98 -1.94 8.55
CA THR A 101 -4.93 -2.11 7.45
C THR A 101 -4.19 -2.56 6.18
N GLU A 102 -4.85 -3.36 5.36
CA GLU A 102 -4.42 -3.56 3.98
C GLU A 102 -4.52 -2.25 3.19
N VAL A 103 -3.88 -2.22 2.05
CA VAL A 103 -3.76 -1.07 1.16
C VAL A 103 -5.07 -0.72 0.44
N GLY A 104 -5.20 0.52 -0.02
CA GLY A 104 -6.36 1.01 -0.76
C GLY A 104 -6.51 2.52 -0.68
N GLY A 105 -7.57 3.06 -1.30
CA GLY A 105 -7.90 4.47 -1.23
C GLY A 105 -9.05 4.74 -0.27
N ALA A 106 -9.13 5.95 0.27
CA ALA A 106 -10.25 6.42 1.07
C ALA A 106 -11.50 6.68 0.22
N TYR A 107 -12.65 6.73 0.87
CA TYR A 107 -13.89 7.15 0.23
C TYR A 107 -14.13 8.65 0.36
N SER A 108 -13.61 9.27 1.41
CA SER A 108 -13.73 10.72 1.64
C SER A 108 -12.48 11.31 2.33
N ILE A 109 -12.35 12.61 2.26
CA ILE A 109 -11.33 13.37 3.00
C ILE A 109 -11.66 13.41 4.49
N ASP A 110 -12.93 13.40 4.85
CA ASP A 110 -13.38 13.42 6.24
C ASP A 110 -12.94 12.18 7.00
N GLU A 111 -13.00 10.98 6.37
CA GLU A 111 -12.45 9.74 6.95
C GLU A 111 -10.95 9.85 7.24
N CYS A 112 -10.19 10.45 6.31
CA CYS A 112 -8.75 10.64 6.52
C CYS A 112 -8.48 11.58 7.71
N TRP A 113 -9.27 12.65 7.87
CA TRP A 113 -9.18 13.54 9.03
C TRP A 113 -9.62 12.86 10.32
N GLU A 114 -10.66 12.03 10.29
CA GLU A 114 -11.11 11.29 11.47
C GLU A 114 -10.03 10.29 11.93
N LEU A 115 -9.40 9.58 10.99
CA LEU A 115 -8.28 8.69 11.29
C LEU A 115 -7.17 9.42 12.04
N VAL A 116 -6.73 10.58 11.54
CA VAL A 116 -5.66 11.37 12.15
C VAL A 116 -6.08 11.89 13.52
N ARG A 117 -7.28 12.47 13.65
CA ARG A 117 -7.80 12.96 14.94
C ARG A 117 -7.87 11.84 15.98
N THR A 118 -8.37 10.66 15.58
CA THR A 118 -8.47 9.51 16.49
C THR A 118 -7.08 9.08 16.99
N HIS A 119 -6.08 9.05 16.10
CA HIS A 119 -4.71 8.79 16.52
C HIS A 119 -4.19 9.85 17.50
N GLU A 120 -4.42 11.14 17.22
CA GLU A 120 -3.98 12.24 18.09
C GLU A 120 -4.66 12.22 19.47
N GLU A 121 -5.92 11.79 19.53
CA GLU A 121 -6.69 11.68 20.77
C GLU A 121 -6.30 10.44 21.60
N THR A 122 -6.06 9.31 20.93
CA THR A 122 -5.81 8.03 21.63
C THR A 122 -4.33 7.73 21.84
N GLY A 123 -3.45 8.29 21.02
CA GLY A 123 -2.03 7.95 20.96
C GLY A 123 -1.75 6.55 20.40
N VAL A 124 -2.77 5.83 19.94
CA VAL A 124 -2.62 4.45 19.43
C VAL A 124 -2.15 4.47 17.97
N PRO A 125 -1.06 3.76 17.63
CA PRO A 125 -0.58 3.69 16.25
C PRO A 125 -1.50 2.89 15.31
N CYS A 126 -1.60 3.39 14.08
CA CYS A 126 -2.21 2.70 12.96
C CYS A 126 -1.21 2.66 11.80
N MET A 127 -1.05 1.49 11.17
CA MET A 127 -0.15 1.28 10.05
C MET A 127 -0.91 0.82 8.80
N MET A 128 -0.59 1.40 7.66
CA MET A 128 -0.94 0.79 6.37
C MET A 128 0.11 -0.28 6.04
N LEU A 129 -0.34 -1.46 5.64
CA LEU A 129 0.52 -2.58 5.21
C LEU A 129 0.97 -2.40 3.76
N GLU A 130 1.55 -1.22 3.45
CA GLU A 130 2.10 -0.96 2.11
C GLU A 130 3.41 -1.72 1.93
N ASN A 131 3.29 -2.93 1.41
CA ASN A 131 4.38 -3.87 1.24
C ASN A 131 5.43 -3.39 0.22
N CYS A 132 5.04 -2.58 -0.77
CA CYS A 132 5.97 -2.05 -1.77
C CYS A 132 7.00 -1.09 -1.17
N CYS A 133 6.72 -0.47 -0.01
CA CYS A 133 7.74 0.27 0.75
C CYS A 133 8.91 -0.61 1.20
N TYR A 134 8.74 -1.93 1.20
CA TYR A 134 9.75 -2.93 1.55
C TYR A 134 10.26 -3.72 0.34
N GLY A 135 9.92 -3.31 -0.88
CA GLY A 135 10.46 -3.86 -2.11
C GLY A 135 11.98 -3.69 -2.18
N ARG A 136 12.68 -4.68 -2.78
CA ARG A 136 14.15 -4.64 -2.83
C ARG A 136 14.65 -3.45 -3.63
N ASP A 137 14.05 -3.24 -4.81
CA ASP A 137 14.40 -2.12 -5.68
C ASP A 137 14.06 -0.78 -5.03
N GLU A 138 12.86 -0.67 -4.45
CA GLU A 138 12.40 0.55 -3.80
C GLU A 138 13.31 0.92 -2.61
N LEU A 139 13.71 -0.06 -1.81
CA LEU A 139 14.63 0.15 -0.69
C LEU A 139 16.08 0.38 -1.14
N MET A 140 16.54 -0.27 -2.22
CA MET A 140 17.84 0.03 -2.82
C MET A 140 17.89 1.48 -3.31
N VAL A 141 16.88 1.91 -4.06
CA VAL A 141 16.78 3.29 -4.56
C VAL A 141 16.69 4.28 -3.42
N LEU A 142 15.89 3.99 -2.38
CA LEU A 142 15.85 4.82 -1.17
C LEU A 142 17.23 4.98 -0.55
N ASN A 143 18.00 3.90 -0.39
CA ASN A 143 19.37 3.94 0.12
C ASN A 143 20.29 4.78 -0.78
N MET A 144 20.22 4.60 -2.10
CA MET A 144 21.01 5.38 -3.05
C MET A 144 20.68 6.88 -2.99
N VAL A 145 19.39 7.24 -2.89
CA VAL A 145 18.94 8.63 -2.73
C VAL A 145 19.44 9.23 -1.40
N LYS A 146 19.31 8.49 -0.29
CA LYS A 146 19.82 8.95 1.02
C LYS A 146 21.35 9.10 1.05
N LYS A 147 22.07 8.39 0.19
CA LYS A 147 23.52 8.57 -0.03
C LYS A 147 23.85 9.71 -1.00
N GLY A 148 22.85 10.39 -1.58
CA GLY A 148 23.01 11.54 -2.46
C GLY A 148 23.43 11.21 -3.90
N LEU A 149 23.34 9.93 -4.32
CA LEU A 149 23.80 9.50 -5.65
C LEU A 149 22.94 10.09 -6.79
N PHE A 150 21.67 10.34 -6.54
CA PHE A 150 20.74 10.93 -7.50
C PHE A 150 20.78 12.47 -7.53
N GLY A 151 21.51 13.10 -6.62
CA GLY A 151 21.45 14.55 -6.43
C GLY A 151 20.09 15.01 -5.89
N ASP A 152 19.61 16.19 -6.32
CA ASP A 152 18.28 16.68 -5.95
C ASP A 152 17.22 15.94 -6.76
N ILE A 153 16.25 15.32 -6.09
CA ILE A 153 15.15 14.62 -6.76
C ILE A 153 14.20 15.65 -7.36
N VAL A 154 13.86 15.44 -8.63
CA VAL A 154 13.03 16.38 -9.43
C VAL A 154 11.69 15.76 -9.79
N HIS A 155 11.68 14.46 -10.12
CA HIS A 155 10.52 13.79 -10.65
C HIS A 155 10.47 12.33 -10.22
N CYS A 156 9.25 11.84 -9.92
CA CYS A 156 8.99 10.44 -9.67
C CYS A 156 7.76 9.98 -10.46
N GLN A 157 7.71 8.71 -10.82
CA GLN A 157 6.54 8.08 -11.42
C GLN A 157 6.27 6.73 -10.77
N GLY A 158 5.03 6.28 -10.89
CA GLY A 158 4.63 4.97 -10.48
C GLY A 158 3.15 4.72 -10.72
N GLY A 159 2.61 3.67 -10.15
CA GLY A 159 1.19 3.38 -10.25
C GLY A 159 0.88 1.91 -10.04
N TYR A 160 -0.38 1.56 -10.24
CA TYR A 160 -0.84 0.19 -10.20
C TYR A 160 -1.28 -0.25 -11.58
N ARG A 161 -0.38 -0.93 -12.27
CA ARG A 161 -0.56 -1.39 -13.65
C ARG A 161 -0.63 -2.91 -13.64
N HIS A 162 -1.85 -3.45 -13.53
CA HIS A 162 -2.12 -4.86 -13.31
C HIS A 162 -3.38 -5.30 -14.05
N ASP A 163 -3.34 -6.34 -14.86
CA ASP A 163 -4.53 -6.89 -15.51
C ASP A 163 -5.44 -7.56 -14.47
N LEU A 164 -6.47 -6.84 -14.03
CA LEU A 164 -7.48 -7.30 -13.08
C LEU A 164 -8.85 -7.54 -13.71
N ARG A 165 -8.92 -7.65 -15.04
CA ARG A 165 -10.21 -7.78 -15.74
C ARG A 165 -11.06 -8.92 -15.21
N SER A 166 -10.48 -10.09 -14.98
CA SER A 166 -11.23 -11.26 -14.44
C SER A 166 -11.65 -11.06 -12.99
N GLU A 167 -10.82 -10.42 -12.16
CA GLU A 167 -11.14 -10.15 -10.77
C GLU A 167 -12.31 -9.18 -10.63
N VAL A 168 -12.30 -8.10 -11.43
CA VAL A 168 -13.34 -7.07 -11.41
C VAL A 168 -14.62 -7.55 -12.08
N ALA A 169 -14.51 -8.11 -13.29
CA ALA A 169 -15.66 -8.54 -14.09
C ALA A 169 -16.45 -9.68 -13.43
N PHE A 170 -15.77 -10.59 -12.73
CA PHE A 170 -16.39 -11.70 -11.99
C PHE A 170 -16.49 -11.44 -10.49
N GLY A 171 -16.55 -10.16 -10.11
CA GLY A 171 -16.57 -9.75 -8.71
C GLY A 171 -17.81 -10.24 -7.93
N ARG A 172 -18.94 -10.56 -8.61
CA ARG A 172 -20.11 -11.19 -7.97
C ARG A 172 -19.80 -12.63 -7.57
N GLU A 173 -19.28 -13.41 -8.50
CA GLU A 173 -18.92 -14.82 -8.28
C GLU A 173 -17.82 -14.95 -7.22
N ASN A 174 -16.85 -14.04 -7.26
CA ASN A 174 -15.73 -14.01 -6.36
C ASN A 174 -16.01 -13.29 -5.03
N ARG A 175 -17.20 -12.67 -4.89
CA ARG A 175 -17.55 -11.81 -3.74
C ARG A 175 -16.49 -10.75 -3.48
N HIS A 176 -16.08 -10.06 -4.57
CA HIS A 176 -14.97 -9.10 -4.55
C HIS A 176 -15.48 -7.65 -4.64
N TYR A 177 -15.05 -6.82 -3.72
CA TYR A 177 -15.50 -5.42 -3.56
C TYR A 177 -15.12 -4.49 -4.72
N ARG A 178 -14.10 -4.82 -5.52
CA ARG A 178 -13.68 -3.98 -6.66
C ARG A 178 -14.78 -3.76 -7.67
N LEU A 179 -15.63 -4.74 -7.92
CA LEU A 179 -16.77 -4.60 -8.84
C LEU A 179 -17.62 -3.36 -8.52
N VAL A 180 -18.00 -3.18 -7.26
CA VAL A 180 -18.82 -2.03 -6.82
C VAL A 180 -18.08 -0.72 -7.04
N ASN A 181 -16.78 -0.68 -6.78
CA ASN A 181 -15.96 0.51 -7.00
C ASN A 181 -15.92 0.88 -8.49
N TYR A 182 -15.67 -0.08 -9.37
CA TYR A 182 -15.53 0.17 -10.81
C TYR A 182 -16.88 0.53 -11.48
N LEU A 183 -17.99 0.09 -10.93
CA LEU A 183 -19.32 0.49 -11.38
C LEU A 183 -19.71 1.91 -10.95
N ASN A 184 -19.20 2.41 -9.81
CA ASN A 184 -19.74 3.62 -9.18
C ASN A 184 -18.73 4.76 -9.01
N ARG A 185 -17.44 4.52 -9.24
CA ARG A 185 -16.36 5.52 -9.02
C ARG A 185 -15.51 5.64 -10.26
N ASN A 186 -14.96 6.86 -10.49
CA ASN A 186 -13.96 7.13 -11.51
C ASN A 186 -12.83 7.93 -10.87
N CYS A 187 -11.76 7.27 -10.49
CA CYS A 187 -10.67 7.87 -9.72
C CYS A 187 -9.41 6.99 -9.76
N GLU A 188 -8.31 7.49 -9.21
CA GLU A 188 -7.15 6.68 -8.86
C GLU A 188 -7.54 5.77 -7.68
N ASN A 189 -8.03 4.57 -7.98
CA ASN A 189 -8.58 3.66 -6.97
C ASN A 189 -7.53 2.98 -6.09
N TYR A 190 -6.25 2.98 -6.52
CA TYR A 190 -5.21 2.22 -5.85
C TYR A 190 -3.86 2.93 -5.87
N PRO A 191 -3.74 4.12 -5.24
CA PRO A 191 -2.58 4.99 -5.38
C PRO A 191 -1.34 4.52 -4.62
N THR A 192 -1.49 3.63 -3.62
CA THR A 192 -0.51 3.52 -2.53
C THR A 192 0.73 2.72 -2.87
N HIS A 193 0.64 1.73 -3.78
CA HIS A 193 1.74 0.81 -4.06
C HIS A 193 3.04 1.49 -4.51
N GLU A 194 2.94 2.58 -5.27
CA GLU A 194 4.14 3.34 -5.62
C GLU A 194 4.21 4.71 -4.95
N LEU A 195 3.07 5.28 -4.61
CA LEU A 195 3.08 6.53 -3.84
C LEU A 195 3.76 6.35 -2.48
N GLY A 196 3.61 5.20 -1.84
CA GLY A 196 4.29 4.89 -0.57
C GLY A 196 5.81 4.98 -0.66
N PRO A 197 6.47 4.17 -1.52
CA PRO A 197 7.90 4.25 -1.75
C PRO A 197 8.37 5.65 -2.19
N ILE A 198 7.66 6.28 -3.14
CA ILE A 198 7.96 7.65 -3.60
C ILE A 198 7.87 8.66 -2.45
N ALA A 199 6.85 8.55 -1.59
CA ALA A 199 6.69 9.42 -0.44
C ALA A 199 7.85 9.30 0.56
N LYS A 200 8.40 8.09 0.75
CA LYS A 200 9.59 7.87 1.58
C LYS A 200 10.86 8.44 0.94
N VAL A 201 11.00 8.33 -0.37
CA VAL A 201 12.10 8.96 -1.14
C VAL A 201 12.05 10.48 -1.00
N LEU A 202 10.86 11.08 -1.14
CA LEU A 202 10.65 12.53 -1.11
C LEU A 202 10.44 13.11 0.30
N ASN A 203 10.55 12.32 1.36
CA ASN A 203 10.31 12.73 2.76
C ASN A 203 8.93 13.39 2.98
N ILE A 204 7.89 12.92 2.29
CA ILE A 204 6.53 13.43 2.46
C ILE A 204 6.10 13.31 3.94
N ASN A 205 5.47 14.36 4.46
CA ASN A 205 5.12 14.56 5.86
C ASN A 205 6.32 14.75 6.82
N ARG A 206 7.57 14.80 6.31
CA ARG A 206 8.81 14.95 7.09
C ARG A 206 9.79 15.86 6.35
N GLY A 207 9.47 17.14 6.28
CA GLY A 207 10.21 18.17 5.53
C GLY A 207 9.62 18.49 4.16
N ASN A 208 8.73 17.66 3.62
CA ASN A 208 8.05 17.88 2.34
C ASN A 208 6.57 17.47 2.42
N ARG A 209 5.73 17.89 1.47
CA ARG A 209 4.33 17.48 1.36
C ARG A 209 3.83 17.53 -0.07
N MET A 210 2.81 16.73 -0.37
CA MET A 210 2.00 16.90 -1.56
C MET A 210 1.07 18.11 -1.39
N VAL A 211 0.96 18.97 -2.43
CA VAL A 211 0.23 20.25 -2.33
C VAL A 211 -1.02 20.25 -3.18
N THR A 212 -0.91 19.84 -4.43
CA THR A 212 -2.03 19.79 -5.38
C THR A 212 -1.92 18.56 -6.27
N LEU A 213 -3.05 18.10 -6.76
CA LEU A 213 -3.11 17.13 -7.83
C LEU A 213 -4.07 17.54 -8.94
N ASN A 214 -3.88 16.99 -10.12
CA ASN A 214 -4.87 16.93 -11.17
C ASN A 214 -4.90 15.54 -11.80
N SER A 215 -6.10 15.07 -12.17
CA SER A 215 -6.31 13.74 -12.70
C SER A 215 -7.19 13.75 -13.93
N VAL A 216 -6.85 12.89 -14.87
CA VAL A 216 -7.66 12.63 -16.07
C VAL A 216 -7.89 11.15 -16.22
N SER A 217 -9.08 10.81 -16.72
CA SER A 217 -9.51 9.43 -16.95
C SER A 217 -9.74 9.20 -18.44
N SER A 218 -9.32 8.04 -18.93
CA SER A 218 -9.65 7.58 -20.27
C SER A 218 -11.12 7.13 -20.37
N LYS A 219 -11.57 6.74 -21.58
CA LYS A 219 -12.83 6.02 -21.75
C LYS A 219 -12.82 4.69 -20.98
N ALA A 220 -14.02 4.16 -20.67
CA ALA A 220 -14.24 2.89 -19.97
C ALA A 220 -14.81 1.85 -20.96
N VAL A 221 -13.98 1.05 -21.60
CA VAL A 221 -14.39 0.05 -22.60
C VAL A 221 -13.77 -1.32 -22.40
N GLY A 222 -12.69 -1.41 -21.63
CA GLY A 222 -11.89 -2.64 -21.47
C GLY A 222 -12.68 -3.78 -20.82
N LEU A 223 -13.42 -3.51 -19.74
CA LEU A 223 -14.25 -4.52 -19.07
C LEU A 223 -15.43 -4.96 -19.94
N HIS A 224 -16.07 -4.04 -20.68
CA HIS A 224 -17.13 -4.38 -21.62
C HIS A 224 -16.62 -5.34 -22.71
N ASP A 225 -15.50 -5.00 -23.37
CA ASP A 225 -14.88 -5.83 -24.40
C ASP A 225 -14.48 -7.21 -23.85
N PHE A 226 -13.89 -7.24 -22.66
CA PHE A 226 -13.53 -8.48 -22.00
C PHE A 226 -14.74 -9.37 -21.73
N LEU A 227 -15.82 -8.83 -21.15
CA LEU A 227 -17.05 -9.58 -20.86
C LEU A 227 -17.78 -10.05 -22.11
N MET A 228 -17.81 -9.25 -23.18
CA MET A 228 -18.36 -9.66 -24.46
C MET A 228 -17.67 -10.91 -25.00
N ARG A 229 -16.35 -11.00 -24.87
CA ARG A 229 -15.55 -12.15 -25.32
C ARG A 229 -15.70 -13.39 -24.42
N GLU A 230 -15.73 -13.18 -23.11
CA GLU A 230 -15.71 -14.27 -22.12
C GLU A 230 -17.10 -14.85 -21.82
N LYS A 231 -18.13 -14.00 -21.81
CA LYS A 231 -19.50 -14.36 -21.37
C LYS A 231 -20.56 -14.14 -22.45
N GLY A 232 -20.26 -13.32 -23.45
CA GLY A 232 -21.22 -12.97 -24.50
C GLY A 232 -22.20 -11.87 -24.11
N PRO A 233 -23.08 -11.49 -25.06
CA PRO A 233 -23.99 -10.33 -24.92
C PRO A 233 -25.10 -10.52 -23.88
N ASP A 234 -25.44 -11.76 -23.54
CA ASP A 234 -26.55 -12.08 -22.61
C ASP A 234 -26.13 -12.01 -21.13
N TYR A 235 -24.84 -11.84 -20.85
CA TYR A 235 -24.39 -11.66 -19.47
C TYR A 235 -24.71 -10.25 -18.99
N ASP A 236 -25.30 -10.13 -17.80
CA ASP A 236 -25.89 -8.88 -17.30
C ASP A 236 -24.89 -7.73 -17.19
N LEU A 237 -23.64 -8.00 -16.76
CA LEU A 237 -22.61 -6.98 -16.67
C LEU A 237 -22.03 -6.54 -18.04
N THR A 238 -22.38 -7.22 -19.13
CA THR A 238 -22.00 -6.79 -20.47
C THR A 238 -22.77 -5.55 -20.92
N SER A 239 -24.02 -5.39 -20.43
CA SER A 239 -24.89 -4.26 -20.77
C SER A 239 -24.73 -3.04 -19.85
N VAL A 240 -23.92 -3.10 -18.78
CA VAL A 240 -23.76 -1.99 -17.87
C VAL A 240 -22.79 -0.94 -18.41
N GLU A 241 -23.01 0.32 -18.04
CA GLU A 241 -22.07 1.40 -18.25
C GLU A 241 -21.04 1.40 -17.10
N TRP A 242 -19.79 1.14 -17.43
CA TRP A 242 -18.68 1.17 -16.47
C TRP A 242 -18.29 2.61 -16.20
N THR A 243 -18.25 3.00 -14.93
CA THR A 243 -17.92 4.37 -14.51
C THR A 243 -16.41 4.59 -14.48
N GLN A 244 -15.63 3.61 -13.98
CA GLN A 244 -14.19 3.69 -13.91
C GLN A 244 -13.55 3.66 -15.30
N GLY A 245 -12.85 4.74 -15.69
CA GLY A 245 -12.07 4.73 -16.92
C GLY A 245 -10.94 3.70 -16.88
N ASP A 246 -10.58 3.20 -18.06
CA ASP A 246 -9.59 2.11 -18.18
C ASP A 246 -8.21 2.50 -17.68
N VAL A 247 -7.82 3.77 -17.92
CA VAL A 247 -6.55 4.34 -17.43
C VAL A 247 -6.84 5.68 -16.74
N VAL A 248 -6.34 5.84 -15.54
CA VAL A 248 -6.35 7.13 -14.82
C VAL A 248 -4.92 7.59 -14.65
N THR A 249 -4.65 8.85 -15.02
CA THR A 249 -3.34 9.50 -14.81
C THR A 249 -3.51 10.66 -13.85
N THR A 250 -2.74 10.65 -12.76
CA THR A 250 -2.75 11.67 -11.72
C THR A 250 -1.37 12.32 -11.62
N ILE A 251 -1.31 13.64 -11.70
CA ILE A 251 -0.09 14.43 -11.53
C ILE A 251 -0.18 15.16 -10.19
N ILE A 252 0.82 14.98 -9.34
CA ILE A 252 0.91 15.59 -8.02
C ILE A 252 2.09 16.57 -7.99
N LYS A 253 1.89 17.74 -7.40
CA LYS A 253 2.93 18.74 -7.13
C LYS A 253 3.30 18.74 -5.65
N CYS A 254 4.60 18.66 -5.36
CA CYS A 254 5.12 18.73 -3.99
C CYS A 254 5.58 20.13 -3.60
N ALA A 255 5.76 20.40 -2.30
CA ALA A 255 6.06 21.70 -1.76
C ALA A 255 7.43 22.26 -2.20
N HIS A 256 8.42 21.40 -2.37
CA HIS A 256 9.76 21.79 -2.82
C HIS A 256 9.89 21.84 -4.36
N GLY A 257 8.82 21.52 -5.08
CA GLY A 257 8.80 21.64 -6.54
C GLY A 257 8.84 20.32 -7.28
N GLU A 258 9.05 19.20 -6.64
CA GLU A 258 9.03 17.89 -7.26
C GLU A 258 7.63 17.55 -7.81
N THR A 259 7.61 16.71 -8.81
CA THR A 259 6.38 16.18 -9.38
C THR A 259 6.32 14.66 -9.26
N ILE A 260 5.09 14.14 -9.05
CA ILE A 260 4.82 12.71 -9.05
C ILE A 260 3.75 12.44 -10.11
N VAL A 261 3.93 11.40 -10.93
CA VAL A 261 2.92 10.90 -11.86
C VAL A 261 2.50 9.51 -11.44
N LEU A 262 1.20 9.32 -11.16
CA LEU A 262 0.61 8.01 -10.90
C LEU A 262 -0.24 7.56 -12.07
N THR A 263 -0.21 6.26 -12.38
CA THR A 263 -1.04 5.65 -13.43
C THR A 263 -1.74 4.41 -12.89
N LEU A 264 -3.07 4.47 -12.82
CA LEU A 264 -3.91 3.30 -12.63
C LEU A 264 -4.26 2.70 -13.99
N ASP A 265 -3.95 1.42 -14.22
CA ASP A 265 -4.28 0.69 -15.43
C ASP A 265 -4.56 -0.78 -15.06
N THR A 266 -5.85 -1.11 -14.91
CA THR A 266 -6.26 -2.40 -14.33
C THR A 266 -7.34 -3.14 -15.13
N THR A 267 -7.84 -2.53 -16.21
CA THR A 267 -8.94 -3.08 -17.01
C THR A 267 -8.56 -3.33 -18.48
N LEU A 268 -7.27 -3.27 -18.77
CA LEU A 268 -6.68 -3.57 -20.09
C LEU A 268 -5.65 -4.70 -19.99
N PRO A 269 -5.38 -5.43 -21.12
CA PRO A 269 -4.37 -6.50 -21.13
C PRO A 269 -2.97 -5.90 -21.02
N ARG A 270 -2.21 -6.35 -20.02
CA ARG A 270 -0.84 -5.90 -19.81
C ARG A 270 -0.05 -6.84 -18.91
N TRP A 271 1.27 -6.66 -18.90
CA TRP A 271 2.15 -7.19 -17.87
C TRP A 271 1.99 -6.40 -16.57
N TYR A 272 2.17 -7.08 -15.44
CA TYR A 272 2.24 -6.41 -14.14
C TYR A 272 3.51 -5.55 -14.06
N THR A 273 3.33 -4.31 -13.64
CA THR A 273 4.42 -3.43 -13.22
C THR A 273 3.87 -2.31 -12.35
N ARG A 274 4.68 -1.84 -11.43
CA ARG A 274 4.39 -0.64 -10.65
C ARG A 274 5.01 0.61 -11.28
N GLY A 275 5.93 0.42 -12.23
CA GLY A 275 6.58 1.49 -12.97
C GLY A 275 7.32 2.49 -12.07
N PHE A 276 7.91 1.99 -10.98
CA PHE A 276 8.67 2.83 -10.04
C PHE A 276 9.84 3.50 -10.74
N HIS A 277 9.80 4.83 -10.70
CA HIS A 277 10.79 5.68 -11.36
C HIS A 277 11.15 6.83 -10.43
N VAL A 278 12.44 7.07 -10.26
CA VAL A 278 12.98 8.17 -9.49
C VAL A 278 14.05 8.87 -10.32
N GLN A 279 13.89 10.16 -10.54
CA GLN A 279 14.83 10.97 -11.30
C GLN A 279 15.28 12.19 -10.50
N GLY A 280 16.58 12.33 -10.39
CA GLY A 280 17.24 13.47 -9.80
C GLY A 280 18.21 14.15 -10.78
N THR A 281 18.97 15.13 -10.27
CA THR A 281 19.89 15.92 -11.08
C THR A 281 21.15 15.15 -11.51
N ARG A 282 21.41 13.96 -10.95
CA ARG A 282 22.63 13.16 -11.23
C ARG A 282 22.36 11.69 -11.49
N GLY A 283 21.12 11.25 -11.41
CA GLY A 283 20.79 9.85 -11.62
C GLY A 283 19.32 9.60 -11.85
N ILE A 284 19.01 8.42 -12.38
CA ILE A 284 17.68 7.92 -12.63
C ILE A 284 17.63 6.42 -12.36
N TYR A 285 16.50 5.96 -11.82
CA TYR A 285 16.11 4.56 -11.76
C TYR A 285 14.79 4.35 -12.49
N GLU A 286 14.67 3.30 -13.27
CA GLU A 286 13.47 2.89 -14.00
C GLU A 286 13.17 1.40 -13.80
N MET A 287 12.06 1.08 -13.13
CA MET A 287 11.66 -0.30 -12.87
C MET A 287 11.31 -1.07 -14.14
N ASP A 288 10.63 -0.43 -15.11
CA ASP A 288 10.10 -1.13 -16.29
C ASP A 288 11.20 -1.77 -17.16
N ASN A 289 12.41 -1.24 -17.13
CA ASN A 289 13.58 -1.80 -17.80
C ASN A 289 14.68 -2.27 -16.83
N GLY A 290 14.44 -2.16 -15.51
CA GLY A 290 15.35 -2.60 -14.47
C GLY A 290 16.71 -1.90 -14.51
N SER A 291 16.74 -0.57 -14.76
CA SER A 291 18.00 0.13 -14.98
C SER A 291 18.24 1.32 -14.06
N VAL A 292 19.53 1.53 -13.78
CA VAL A 292 20.09 2.69 -13.10
C VAL A 292 21.01 3.43 -14.07
N PHE A 293 20.89 4.76 -14.12
CA PHE A 293 21.89 5.63 -14.74
C PHE A 293 22.40 6.64 -13.71
N LEU A 294 23.72 6.71 -13.55
CA LEU A 294 24.39 7.70 -12.71
C LEU A 294 25.38 8.49 -13.57
N GLU A 295 25.31 9.81 -13.55
CA GLU A 295 26.11 10.72 -14.39
C GLU A 295 27.64 10.45 -14.27
N ASN A 296 28.11 10.09 -13.09
CA ASN A 296 29.53 9.84 -12.85
C ASN A 296 30.00 8.42 -13.21
N GLU A 297 29.11 7.51 -13.51
CA GLU A 297 29.39 6.09 -13.83
C GLU A 297 29.11 5.77 -15.30
N HIS A 298 28.25 6.56 -15.98
CA HIS A 298 27.82 6.32 -17.34
C HIS A 298 28.11 7.55 -18.21
N GLU A 299 29.12 7.44 -19.08
CA GLU A 299 29.54 8.55 -19.97
C GLU A 299 28.70 8.64 -21.26
N ASP A 300 28.29 7.48 -21.83
CA ASP A 300 27.54 7.43 -23.09
C ASP A 300 26.05 7.14 -22.87
N HIS A 301 25.24 8.19 -22.90
CA HIS A 301 23.79 8.08 -22.77
C HIS A 301 23.09 7.44 -24.00
N PHE A 302 23.79 7.27 -25.13
CA PHE A 302 23.27 6.52 -26.27
C PHE A 302 23.50 5.00 -26.17
N ALA A 303 24.31 4.54 -25.25
CA ALA A 303 24.54 3.11 -24.98
C ALA A 303 23.43 2.44 -24.15
N TRP A 304 22.20 2.98 -24.17
CA TRP A 304 21.08 2.55 -23.33
C TRP A 304 20.78 1.04 -23.41
N LYS A 305 20.96 0.41 -24.58
CA LYS A 305 20.71 -1.03 -24.74
C LYS A 305 21.70 -1.91 -23.95
N GLU A 306 22.90 -1.39 -23.69
CA GLU A 306 23.94 -2.09 -22.94
C GLU A 306 23.70 -2.03 -21.43
N HIS A 307 22.90 -1.04 -21.00
CA HIS A 307 22.65 -0.77 -19.57
C HIS A 307 21.25 -1.17 -19.10
N TRP A 308 20.34 -1.54 -19.99
CA TRP A 308 19.05 -2.07 -19.56
C TRP A 308 19.23 -3.38 -18.77
N GLY A 309 18.55 -3.47 -17.60
CA GLY A 309 18.69 -4.61 -16.69
C GLY A 309 19.89 -4.54 -15.75
N ASN A 310 20.64 -3.43 -15.72
CA ASN A 310 21.82 -3.29 -14.89
C ASN A 310 21.54 -3.05 -13.38
N ALA A 311 20.28 -2.92 -12.98
CA ALA A 311 19.93 -2.66 -11.57
C ALA A 311 20.50 -3.72 -10.62
N GLU A 312 20.62 -4.98 -11.06
CA GLU A 312 21.16 -6.08 -10.26
C GLU A 312 22.64 -5.85 -9.87
N GLU A 313 23.40 -5.11 -10.66
CA GLU A 313 24.81 -4.77 -10.38
C GLU A 313 24.94 -3.84 -9.17
N TYR A 314 23.86 -3.15 -8.81
CA TYR A 314 23.81 -2.21 -7.70
C TYR A 314 23.42 -2.86 -6.37
N TYR A 315 22.84 -4.06 -6.36
CA TYR A 315 22.40 -4.71 -5.13
C TYR A 315 23.53 -4.94 -4.14
N GLU A 316 24.66 -5.51 -4.56
CA GLU A 316 25.78 -5.81 -3.66
C GLU A 316 26.21 -4.56 -2.87
N LYS A 317 26.28 -3.42 -3.55
CA LYS A 317 26.77 -2.16 -2.99
C LYS A 317 25.69 -1.37 -2.25
N TYR A 318 24.45 -1.42 -2.73
CA TYR A 318 23.39 -0.50 -2.30
C TYR A 318 22.15 -1.17 -1.74
N ASP A 319 22.07 -2.49 -1.64
CA ASP A 319 20.97 -3.14 -0.92
C ASP A 319 20.78 -2.47 0.44
N HIS A 320 19.53 -2.22 0.76
CA HIS A 320 19.17 -1.68 2.07
C HIS A 320 19.53 -2.69 3.18
N PRO A 321 19.96 -2.26 4.38
CA PRO A 321 20.29 -3.16 5.49
C PRO A 321 19.17 -4.18 5.80
N ILE A 322 17.90 -3.79 5.68
CA ILE A 322 16.73 -4.70 5.79
C ILE A 322 16.88 -5.89 4.84
N TRP A 323 17.17 -5.64 3.56
CA TRP A 323 17.31 -6.71 2.56
C TRP A 323 18.59 -7.52 2.73
N LYS A 324 19.70 -6.90 3.12
CA LYS A 324 20.94 -7.63 3.41
C LYS A 324 20.74 -8.66 4.52
N GLN A 325 20.06 -8.27 5.59
CA GLN A 325 19.71 -9.18 6.67
C GLN A 325 18.72 -10.25 6.21
N TYR A 326 17.64 -9.86 5.53
CA TYR A 326 16.60 -10.77 5.10
C TYR A 326 17.10 -11.85 4.12
N LEU A 327 18.00 -11.48 3.20
CA LEU A 327 18.66 -12.44 2.31
C LEU A 327 19.54 -13.42 3.08
N SER A 328 20.19 -12.99 4.16
CA SER A 328 21.03 -13.86 4.99
C SER A 328 20.21 -14.84 5.85
N GLU A 329 18.98 -14.48 6.21
CA GLU A 329 18.06 -15.29 6.99
C GLU A 329 17.23 -16.26 6.11
N GLY A 330 17.13 -15.98 4.82
CA GLY A 330 16.29 -16.70 3.85
C GLY A 330 14.94 -16.02 3.64
N VAL A 331 14.64 -15.68 2.37
CA VAL A 331 13.40 -15.01 1.97
C VAL A 331 12.22 -15.96 2.14
N THR A 332 11.16 -15.48 2.81
CA THR A 332 9.93 -16.23 3.09
C THR A 332 8.68 -15.38 2.80
N GLY A 333 7.52 -16.03 2.63
CA GLY A 333 6.22 -15.37 2.44
C GLY A 333 5.92 -14.94 1.01
N GLY A 334 4.72 -14.41 0.81
CA GLY A 334 4.19 -14.02 -0.50
C GLY A 334 4.78 -12.73 -1.06
N HIS A 335 4.51 -12.46 -2.35
CA HIS A 335 5.02 -11.31 -3.08
C HIS A 335 6.54 -11.14 -2.94
N ASP A 336 7.30 -12.19 -3.24
CA ASP A 336 8.77 -12.20 -3.18
C ASP A 336 9.32 -11.78 -1.80
N GLY A 337 8.56 -12.03 -0.73
CA GLY A 337 8.96 -11.78 0.66
C GLY A 337 8.58 -10.41 1.23
N ILE A 338 8.12 -9.46 0.44
CA ILE A 338 7.80 -8.10 0.93
C ILE A 338 6.61 -8.07 1.90
N ASP A 339 5.68 -9.02 1.78
CA ASP A 339 4.61 -9.19 2.77
C ASP A 339 5.18 -9.57 4.14
N TRP A 340 6.17 -10.45 4.18
CA TRP A 340 6.82 -10.83 5.43
C TRP A 340 7.49 -9.63 6.12
N LEU A 341 8.16 -8.78 5.33
CA LEU A 341 8.86 -7.60 5.85
C LEU A 341 7.90 -6.55 6.41
N VAL A 342 6.81 -6.20 5.70
CA VAL A 342 5.86 -5.20 6.19
C VAL A 342 5.13 -5.66 7.45
N PHE A 343 4.80 -6.95 7.56
CA PHE A 343 4.24 -7.52 8.79
C PHE A 343 5.27 -7.58 9.92
N SER A 344 6.53 -7.88 9.63
CA SER A 344 7.60 -7.82 10.63
C SER A 344 7.77 -6.42 11.19
N ALA A 345 7.69 -5.39 10.33
CA ALA A 345 7.72 -4.00 10.74
C ALA A 345 6.56 -3.63 11.67
N PHE A 346 5.36 -4.08 11.36
CA PHE A 346 4.19 -3.87 12.21
C PHE A 346 4.33 -4.58 13.56
N PHE A 347 4.63 -5.87 13.57
CA PHE A 347 4.73 -6.64 14.80
C PHE A 347 5.90 -6.20 15.69
N ASP A 348 7.03 -5.77 15.10
CA ASP A 348 8.14 -5.17 15.87
C ASP A 348 7.69 -3.90 16.59
N ALA A 349 6.99 -3.00 15.88
CA ALA A 349 6.46 -1.77 16.48
C ALA A 349 5.48 -2.07 17.65
N VAL A 350 4.56 -3.03 17.46
CA VAL A 350 3.62 -3.44 18.53
C VAL A 350 4.36 -4.02 19.74
N LYS A 351 5.34 -4.92 19.54
CA LYS A 351 6.12 -5.52 20.63
C LYS A 351 6.90 -4.49 21.43
N ARG A 352 7.40 -3.48 20.76
CA ARG A 352 8.20 -2.41 21.36
C ARG A 352 7.34 -1.29 21.96
N GLY A 353 6.05 -1.23 21.62
CA GLY A 353 5.15 -0.16 22.05
C GLY A 353 5.52 1.20 21.46
N VAL A 354 5.97 1.24 20.19
CA VAL A 354 6.45 2.43 19.49
C VAL A 354 5.62 2.75 18.25
N GLN A 355 5.88 3.89 17.63
CA GLN A 355 5.24 4.30 16.38
C GLN A 355 5.64 3.37 15.22
N THR A 356 4.71 3.14 14.31
CA THR A 356 4.90 2.31 13.11
C THR A 356 5.67 3.06 12.01
N PRO A 357 6.47 2.38 11.16
CA PRO A 357 7.26 3.01 10.09
C PRO A 357 6.43 3.73 9.02
N ILE A 358 5.21 3.26 8.81
CA ILE A 358 4.19 3.93 7.99
C ILE A 358 3.08 4.34 8.98
N ASP A 359 2.93 5.61 9.23
CA ASP A 359 2.00 6.09 10.26
C ASP A 359 0.69 6.65 9.68
N VAL A 360 -0.20 7.13 10.55
CA VAL A 360 -1.51 7.64 10.16
C VAL A 360 -1.44 8.86 9.22
N TYR A 361 -0.38 9.67 9.30
CA TYR A 361 -0.22 10.83 8.41
C TYR A 361 0.19 10.40 7.00
N ASP A 362 1.05 9.38 6.91
CA ASP A 362 1.39 8.72 5.65
C ASP A 362 0.13 8.10 5.04
N MET A 363 -0.58 7.31 5.83
CA MET A 363 -1.82 6.64 5.42
C MET A 363 -2.88 7.63 4.94
N ALA A 364 -3.19 8.68 5.72
CA ALA A 364 -4.17 9.69 5.35
C ALA A 364 -3.77 10.44 4.06
N SER A 365 -2.50 10.82 3.93
CA SER A 365 -2.00 11.52 2.75
C SER A 365 -2.09 10.66 1.48
N TRP A 366 -1.70 9.39 1.56
CA TRP A 366 -1.71 8.49 0.39
C TRP A 366 -3.13 8.09 -0.01
N MET A 367 -3.98 7.73 0.95
CA MET A 367 -5.37 7.34 0.69
C MET A 367 -6.24 8.50 0.19
N SER A 368 -5.92 9.75 0.54
CA SER A 368 -6.64 10.95 0.11
C SER A 368 -6.58 11.18 -1.40
N ILE A 369 -5.58 10.63 -2.09
CA ILE A 369 -5.44 10.75 -3.55
C ILE A 369 -6.67 10.18 -4.26
N THR A 370 -7.27 9.13 -3.75
CA THR A 370 -8.46 8.50 -4.36
C THR A 370 -9.66 9.45 -4.46
N PRO A 371 -10.21 10.02 -3.38
CA PRO A 371 -11.32 10.97 -3.49
C PRO A 371 -10.95 12.26 -4.21
N LEU A 372 -9.72 12.77 -4.04
CA LEU A 372 -9.27 13.99 -4.70
C LEU A 372 -9.09 13.80 -6.21
N SER A 373 -8.58 12.65 -6.66
CA SER A 373 -8.50 12.34 -8.09
C SER A 373 -9.87 12.25 -8.73
N GLY A 374 -10.84 11.62 -8.04
CA GLY A 374 -12.23 11.59 -8.49
C GLY A 374 -12.84 13.00 -8.60
N GLN A 375 -12.58 13.87 -7.64
CA GLN A 375 -12.99 15.27 -7.70
C GLN A 375 -12.36 15.99 -8.90
N SER A 376 -11.07 15.84 -9.13
CA SER A 376 -10.38 16.44 -10.27
C SER A 376 -10.97 15.96 -11.60
N ILE A 377 -11.19 14.66 -11.77
CA ILE A 377 -11.81 14.08 -12.97
C ILE A 377 -13.21 14.68 -13.20
N ALA A 378 -14.05 14.74 -12.16
CA ALA A 378 -15.39 15.30 -12.25
C ALA A 378 -15.38 16.81 -12.63
N MET A 379 -14.29 17.51 -12.34
CA MET A 379 -14.06 18.91 -12.71
C MET A 379 -13.29 19.07 -14.03
N GLY A 380 -13.19 18.01 -14.86
CA GLY A 380 -12.52 18.04 -16.15
C GLY A 380 -10.98 18.11 -16.08
N GLY A 381 -10.38 17.58 -15.03
CA GLY A 381 -8.93 17.58 -14.80
C GLY A 381 -8.41 18.83 -14.09
N ALA A 382 -9.30 19.60 -13.46
CA ALA A 382 -8.91 20.81 -12.73
C ALA A 382 -8.02 20.44 -11.52
N PRO A 383 -7.06 21.33 -11.15
CA PRO A 383 -6.26 21.13 -9.95
C PRO A 383 -7.10 21.12 -8.67
N VAL A 384 -6.81 20.20 -7.78
CA VAL A 384 -7.42 20.06 -6.45
C VAL A 384 -6.33 20.14 -5.38
N ALA A 385 -6.58 20.88 -4.31
CA ALA A 385 -5.65 20.98 -3.19
C ALA A 385 -5.63 19.67 -2.38
N ILE A 386 -4.45 19.23 -1.99
CA ILE A 386 -4.26 18.10 -1.08
C ILE A 386 -4.17 18.65 0.35
N PRO A 387 -5.02 18.19 1.29
CA PRO A 387 -4.98 18.65 2.68
C PRO A 387 -3.63 18.38 3.34
N ASP A 388 -3.26 19.24 4.26
CA ASP A 388 -2.13 19.00 5.14
C ASP A 388 -2.62 18.32 6.43
N PHE A 389 -2.59 17.01 6.44
CA PHE A 389 -3.03 16.20 7.59
C PHE A 389 -2.12 16.37 8.81
N THR A 390 -0.96 16.98 8.65
CA THR A 390 -0.03 17.27 9.76
C THR A 390 -0.28 18.62 10.42
N ASN A 391 -1.20 19.46 9.90
CA ASN A 391 -1.46 20.82 10.39
C ASN A 391 -0.18 21.68 10.49
N GLY A 392 0.67 21.66 9.46
CA GLY A 392 1.92 22.43 9.39
C GLY A 392 3.12 21.73 10.03
N ARG A 393 2.92 20.66 10.77
CA ARG A 393 4.03 19.95 11.45
C ARG A 393 5.00 19.28 10.50
N TRP A 394 4.60 19.00 9.24
CA TRP A 394 5.47 18.40 8.22
C TRP A 394 6.79 19.15 8.05
N ILE A 395 6.84 20.47 8.32
CA ILE A 395 8.05 21.30 8.15
C ILE A 395 9.18 20.83 9.06
N ASN A 396 8.87 20.52 10.34
CA ASN A 396 9.85 20.16 11.35
C ASN A 396 9.56 18.81 12.01
N ARG A 397 8.76 17.96 11.33
CA ARG A 397 8.42 16.65 11.87
C ARG A 397 9.63 15.72 11.77
N GLU A 398 10.02 15.18 12.93
CA GLU A 398 11.14 14.27 13.00
C GLU A 398 10.87 12.96 12.25
N PRO A 399 11.86 12.40 11.56
CA PRO A 399 11.80 11.07 10.99
C PRO A 399 11.53 10.00 12.06
N ILE A 400 10.78 8.96 11.70
CA ILE A 400 10.63 7.75 12.52
C ILE A 400 11.89 6.91 12.30
N VAL A 401 12.73 6.81 13.31
CA VAL A 401 14.04 6.14 13.24
C VAL A 401 14.15 4.93 14.15
N GLU A 402 13.04 4.55 14.78
CA GLU A 402 13.01 3.48 15.75
C GLU A 402 12.83 2.11 15.08
N GLY A 403 13.79 1.22 15.31
CA GLY A 403 13.73 -0.17 14.87
C GLY A 403 14.42 -0.45 13.54
N HIS A 404 14.65 -1.74 13.32
CA HIS A 404 15.31 -2.26 12.12
C HIS A 404 14.53 -1.95 10.83
N TYR A 405 13.19 -1.93 10.91
CA TYR A 405 12.30 -1.75 9.75
C TYR A 405 11.97 -0.28 9.45
N CYS A 406 12.77 0.67 9.94
CA CYS A 406 12.62 2.09 9.68
C CYS A 406 12.75 2.40 8.18
N LEU A 407 11.88 3.29 7.66
CA LEU A 407 11.86 3.73 6.26
C LEU A 407 12.30 5.19 6.07
N ASP A 408 12.41 5.96 7.15
CA ASP A 408 12.73 7.39 7.06
C ASP A 408 14.24 7.65 7.08
N LYS A 409 15.01 6.73 7.66
CA LYS A 409 16.49 6.72 7.61
C LYS A 409 17.00 5.32 7.30
N VAL A 410 18.13 5.25 6.63
CA VAL A 410 18.87 4.00 6.44
C VAL A 410 19.77 3.82 7.66
N CYS A 411 19.39 2.87 8.53
CA CYS A 411 20.20 2.49 9.70
C CYS A 411 21.20 1.41 9.27
N GLU A 412 22.48 1.65 9.42
CA GLU A 412 23.57 0.65 9.21
C GLU A 412 23.61 -0.38 10.34
#